data_ac734f93c0f35767af3c48af63c34e2e
#
_entry.id   ac734f93c0f35767af3c48af63c34e2e
#
_cell.length_a   1.000
_cell.length_b   1.000
_cell.length_c   1.000
_cell.angle_alpha   90.00
_cell.angle_beta   90.00
_cell.angle_gamma   90.00
#
_symmetry.space_group_name_H-M   'P 1'
#
loop_
_entity.id
_entity.type
_entity.pdbx_description
1 polymer ?
#
loop_
_entity_poly.entity_id
_entity_poly.type
_entity_poly.pdbx_seq_one_letter_code
_entity_poly.pdbx_strand_id
1 'polypeptide(L)'
;LEYNEDNNFIRKFKRESLAAASISHPNIVSIYDVGTEKIDDKEVHYIVMEYIDGKTLKDLINDEGRLSEKRALNYCIQIAEALKVAHSKHIVHRDIKSQNIMVTRDDRIKVTDFGIARVADNTTVTATNAVMGSVHYFSPEQARGAKVDNRSDIYSLGIVLFEMLTGRLPFDADNPVSVALMQVQSQMPKPSDYIKSIDPS
;
A
#
# COMPACT_ATOMS: atom_id res chain seq x y z
N LEU A 1 -3.74 -12.22 -29.93
CA LEU A 1 -2.87 -12.27 -28.73
C LEU A 1 -3.35 -11.30 -27.62
N GLU A 2 -3.88 -10.12 -27.96
CA GLU A 2 -4.44 -9.13 -27.01
C GLU A 2 -5.67 -9.68 -26.22
N TYR A 3 -6.51 -10.52 -26.82
CA TYR A 3 -7.70 -11.09 -26.17
C TYR A 3 -7.40 -12.06 -25.00
N ASN A 4 -6.22 -12.66 -24.95
CA ASN A 4 -5.85 -13.61 -23.88
C ASN A 4 -5.26 -12.91 -22.63
N GLU A 5 -4.63 -11.75 -22.79
CA GLU A 5 -4.10 -10.97 -21.67
C GLU A 5 -5.24 -10.31 -20.89
N ASP A 6 -6.26 -9.79 -21.56
CA ASP A 6 -7.46 -9.23 -20.94
C ASP A 6 -8.22 -10.25 -20.08
N ASN A 7 -8.41 -11.47 -20.58
CA ASN A 7 -9.12 -12.53 -19.83
C ASN A 7 -8.38 -12.97 -18.56
N ASN A 8 -7.04 -13.02 -18.57
CA ASN A 8 -6.24 -13.33 -17.38
C ASN A 8 -6.28 -12.20 -16.36
N PHE A 9 -6.24 -10.96 -16.84
CA PHE A 9 -6.38 -9.78 -16.00
C PHE A 9 -7.74 -9.79 -15.30
N ILE A 10 -8.84 -9.93 -16.03
CA ILE A 10 -10.20 -9.94 -15.50
C ILE A 10 -10.38 -11.03 -14.44
N ARG A 11 -9.88 -12.25 -14.71
CA ARG A 11 -9.98 -13.37 -13.77
C ARG A 11 -9.20 -13.11 -12.49
N LYS A 12 -8.00 -12.54 -12.56
CA LYS A 12 -7.20 -12.15 -11.41
C LYS A 12 -7.89 -11.02 -10.64
N PHE A 13 -8.32 -9.96 -11.33
CA PHE A 13 -9.06 -8.85 -10.74
C PHE A 13 -10.26 -9.32 -9.93
N LYS A 14 -11.16 -10.11 -10.53
CA LYS A 14 -12.33 -10.68 -9.84
C LYS A 14 -11.91 -11.51 -8.62
N ARG A 15 -10.92 -12.39 -8.76
CA ARG A 15 -10.47 -13.25 -7.65
C ARG A 15 -9.89 -12.44 -6.50
N GLU A 16 -9.04 -11.47 -6.76
CA GLU A 16 -8.39 -10.66 -5.73
C GLU A 16 -9.40 -9.69 -5.08
N SER A 17 -10.30 -9.10 -5.87
CA SER A 17 -11.37 -8.26 -5.33
C SER A 17 -12.34 -9.05 -4.44
N LEU A 18 -12.74 -10.26 -4.83
CA LEU A 18 -13.59 -11.13 -4.00
C LEU A 18 -12.86 -11.60 -2.72
N ALA A 19 -11.57 -11.87 -2.81
CA ALA A 19 -10.77 -12.19 -1.62
C ALA A 19 -10.73 -11.00 -0.65
N ALA A 20 -10.46 -9.79 -1.16
CA ALA A 20 -10.49 -8.56 -0.36
C ALA A 20 -11.88 -8.29 0.24
N ALA A 21 -12.97 -8.52 -0.51
CA ALA A 21 -14.35 -8.38 -0.03
C ALA A 21 -14.69 -9.34 1.12
N SER A 22 -13.97 -10.45 1.26
CA SER A 22 -14.16 -11.39 2.38
C SER A 22 -13.59 -10.89 3.72
N ILE A 23 -12.84 -9.79 3.73
CA ILE A 23 -12.22 -9.25 4.93
C ILE A 23 -13.18 -8.23 5.56
N SER A 24 -13.50 -8.43 6.83
CA SER A 24 -14.25 -7.45 7.63
C SER A 24 -13.42 -7.05 8.84
N HIS A 25 -13.03 -5.78 8.92
CA HIS A 25 -12.27 -5.22 10.03
C HIS A 25 -12.48 -3.71 10.11
N PRO A 26 -12.56 -3.09 11.31
CA PRO A 26 -12.79 -1.65 11.44
C PRO A 26 -11.71 -0.80 10.75
N ASN A 27 -10.49 -1.29 10.63
CA ASN A 27 -9.37 -0.59 9.98
C ASN A 27 -9.13 -1.03 8.51
N ILE A 28 -10.10 -1.67 7.87
CA ILE A 28 -10.08 -2.03 6.46
C ILE A 28 -11.30 -1.41 5.79
N VAL A 29 -11.13 -0.85 4.59
CA VAL A 29 -12.24 -0.36 3.77
C VAL A 29 -13.09 -1.55 3.32
N SER A 30 -14.38 -1.52 3.62
CA SER A 30 -15.31 -2.59 3.26
C SER A 30 -15.60 -2.56 1.76
N ILE A 31 -15.49 -3.69 1.08
CA ILE A 31 -15.94 -3.87 -0.30
C ILE A 31 -17.36 -4.42 -0.25
N TYR A 32 -18.30 -3.72 -0.90
CA TYR A 32 -19.71 -4.08 -0.92
C TYR A 32 -20.09 -4.91 -2.14
N ASP A 33 -19.49 -4.63 -3.29
CA ASP A 33 -19.77 -5.33 -4.54
C ASP A 33 -18.60 -5.25 -5.52
N VAL A 34 -18.51 -6.22 -6.41
CA VAL A 34 -17.53 -6.28 -7.50
C VAL A 34 -18.27 -6.72 -8.76
N GLY A 35 -18.32 -5.86 -9.76
CA GLY A 35 -19.11 -6.12 -10.94
C GLY A 35 -18.37 -5.80 -12.25
N THR A 36 -19.08 -6.15 -13.32
CA THR A 36 -18.73 -5.78 -14.69
C THR A 36 -19.98 -5.30 -15.38
N GLU A 37 -19.93 -4.16 -15.99
CA GLU A 37 -21.04 -3.57 -16.75
C GLU A 37 -20.58 -3.23 -18.16
N LYS A 38 -21.48 -3.32 -19.12
CA LYS A 38 -21.21 -2.96 -20.52
C LYS A 38 -21.72 -1.55 -20.77
N ILE A 39 -20.79 -0.61 -20.98
CA ILE A 39 -21.09 0.79 -21.28
C ILE A 39 -20.50 1.11 -22.65
N ASP A 40 -21.30 1.57 -23.60
CA ASP A 40 -20.90 1.92 -24.96
C ASP A 40 -20.04 0.84 -25.64
N ASP A 41 -20.51 -0.42 -25.60
CA ASP A 41 -19.82 -1.61 -26.12
C ASP A 41 -18.47 -1.98 -25.45
N LYS A 42 -18.08 -1.27 -24.38
CA LYS A 42 -16.88 -1.59 -23.56
C LYS A 42 -17.28 -2.26 -22.26
N GLU A 43 -16.57 -3.30 -21.88
CA GLU A 43 -16.68 -3.88 -20.54
C GLU A 43 -15.93 -2.99 -19.53
N VAL A 44 -16.68 -2.50 -18.53
CA VAL A 44 -16.16 -1.71 -17.41
C VAL A 44 -16.23 -2.55 -16.15
N HIS A 45 -15.07 -2.80 -15.53
CA HIS A 45 -15.00 -3.49 -14.25
C HIS A 45 -15.03 -2.46 -13.13
N TYR A 46 -15.85 -2.70 -12.09
CA TYR A 46 -15.98 -1.77 -10.98
C TYR A 46 -15.95 -2.48 -9.63
N ILE A 47 -15.60 -1.73 -8.61
CA ILE A 47 -15.69 -2.13 -7.20
C ILE A 47 -16.51 -1.08 -6.48
N VAL A 48 -17.54 -1.53 -5.74
CA VAL A 48 -18.31 -0.68 -4.83
C VAL A 48 -17.76 -0.87 -3.44
N MET A 49 -17.34 0.22 -2.80
CA MET A 49 -16.71 0.16 -1.49
C MET A 49 -17.21 1.25 -0.54
N GLU A 50 -16.91 1.10 0.73
CA GLU A 50 -17.16 2.06 1.78
C GLU A 50 -16.58 3.43 1.40
N TYR A 51 -17.41 4.47 1.47
CA TYR A 51 -16.92 5.84 1.33
C TYR A 51 -16.28 6.31 2.65
N ILE A 52 -15.06 6.77 2.57
CA ILE A 52 -14.33 7.27 3.73
C ILE A 52 -14.31 8.80 3.70
N ASP A 53 -15.02 9.42 4.64
CA ASP A 53 -14.94 10.87 4.87
C ASP A 53 -13.65 11.20 5.64
N GLY A 54 -12.60 11.53 4.89
CA GLY A 54 -11.26 11.75 5.42
C GLY A 54 -10.27 12.14 4.33
N LYS A 55 -8.99 11.98 4.63
CA LYS A 55 -7.88 12.22 3.70
C LYS A 55 -6.89 11.06 3.74
N THR A 56 -6.02 10.96 2.75
CA THR A 56 -4.96 9.96 2.78
C THR A 56 -3.95 10.29 3.88
N LEU A 57 -3.27 9.26 4.39
CA LEU A 57 -2.15 9.46 5.32
C LEU A 57 -1.03 10.27 4.67
N LYS A 58 -0.86 10.14 3.35
CA LYS A 58 0.10 10.95 2.59
C LYS A 58 -0.24 12.44 2.63
N ASP A 59 -1.51 12.80 2.42
CA ASP A 59 -1.96 14.19 2.49
C ASP A 59 -1.80 14.74 3.91
N LEU A 60 -2.12 13.93 4.93
CA LEU A 60 -1.92 14.29 6.32
C LEU A 60 -0.45 14.60 6.63
N ILE A 61 0.48 13.75 6.19
CA ILE A 61 1.93 13.97 6.38
C ILE A 61 2.39 15.22 5.62
N ASN A 62 1.89 15.44 4.40
CA ASN A 62 2.23 16.64 3.63
C ASN A 62 1.75 17.93 4.32
N ASP A 63 0.55 17.91 4.92
CA ASP A 63 -0.04 19.06 5.61
C ASP A 63 0.69 19.37 6.94
N GLU A 64 1.02 18.34 7.72
CA GLU A 64 1.60 18.47 9.07
C GLU A 64 3.14 18.41 9.08
N GLY A 65 3.76 17.98 7.98
CA GLY A 65 5.20 17.75 7.84
C GLY A 65 5.63 16.42 8.48
N ARG A 66 5.23 16.12 9.70
CA ARG A 66 5.43 14.84 10.39
C ARG A 66 4.42 14.68 11.52
N LEU A 67 4.19 13.45 11.94
CA LEU A 67 3.30 13.15 13.05
C LEU A 67 4.07 13.04 14.37
N SER A 68 3.37 13.27 15.49
CA SER A 68 3.92 12.94 16.81
C SER A 68 4.12 11.41 16.95
N GLU A 69 5.12 11.00 17.72
CA GLU A 69 5.43 9.58 17.97
C GLU A 69 4.19 8.81 18.43
N LYS A 70 3.45 9.37 19.39
CA LYS A 70 2.21 8.76 19.92
C LYS A 70 1.19 8.51 18.81
N ARG A 71 1.00 9.47 17.90
CA ARG A 71 0.02 9.36 16.81
C ARG A 71 0.50 8.37 15.75
N ALA A 72 1.79 8.45 15.38
CA ALA A 72 2.40 7.52 14.42
C ALA A 72 2.34 6.06 14.91
N LEU A 73 2.64 5.81 16.18
CA LEU A 73 2.53 4.47 16.78
C LEU A 73 1.08 3.98 16.84
N ASN A 74 0.12 4.85 17.23
CA ASN A 74 -1.30 4.47 17.22
C ASN A 74 -1.78 4.08 15.82
N TYR A 75 -1.39 4.82 14.79
CA TYR A 75 -1.73 4.48 13.39
C TYR A 75 -1.05 3.19 12.96
N CYS A 76 0.24 3.01 13.29
CA CYS A 76 0.97 1.79 12.99
C CYS A 76 0.30 0.55 13.59
N ILE A 77 -0.18 0.63 14.85
CA ILE A 77 -0.94 -0.45 15.50
C ILE A 77 -2.23 -0.77 14.73
N GLN A 78 -3.01 0.23 14.35
CA GLN A 78 -4.25 0.04 13.60
C GLN A 78 -4.00 -0.62 12.23
N ILE A 79 -2.94 -0.22 11.52
CA ILE A 79 -2.54 -0.82 10.24
C ILE A 79 -2.09 -2.27 10.47
N ALA A 80 -1.30 -2.53 11.50
CA ALA A 80 -0.82 -3.87 11.83
C ALA A 80 -1.97 -4.84 12.17
N GLU A 81 -3.00 -4.38 12.91
CA GLU A 81 -4.19 -5.19 13.19
C GLU A 81 -4.99 -5.49 11.91
N ALA A 82 -5.12 -4.54 10.98
CA ALA A 82 -5.72 -4.76 9.68
C ALA A 82 -4.95 -5.83 8.88
N LEU A 83 -3.62 -5.71 8.79
CA LEU A 83 -2.76 -6.66 8.11
C LEU A 83 -2.82 -8.06 8.75
N LYS A 84 -2.83 -8.16 10.08
CA LYS A 84 -2.96 -9.41 10.81
C LYS A 84 -4.23 -10.17 10.40
N VAL A 85 -5.37 -9.49 10.28
CA VAL A 85 -6.61 -10.11 9.84
C VAL A 85 -6.53 -10.58 8.38
N ALA A 86 -5.97 -9.76 7.48
CA ALA A 86 -5.78 -10.15 6.08
C ALA A 86 -4.83 -11.37 5.95
N HIS A 87 -3.70 -11.33 6.65
CA HIS A 87 -2.70 -12.40 6.64
C HIS A 87 -3.24 -13.72 7.21
N SER A 88 -4.12 -13.68 8.23
CA SER A 88 -4.79 -14.88 8.74
C SER A 88 -5.69 -15.56 7.71
N LYS A 89 -6.14 -14.83 6.71
CA LYS A 89 -6.90 -15.32 5.55
C LYS A 89 -6.02 -15.59 4.31
N HIS A 90 -4.70 -15.59 4.47
CA HIS A 90 -3.71 -15.77 3.39
C HIS A 90 -3.78 -14.67 2.31
N ILE A 91 -4.26 -13.48 2.67
CA ILE A 91 -4.32 -12.31 1.78
C ILE A 91 -3.16 -11.39 2.13
N VAL A 92 -2.26 -11.17 1.18
CA VAL A 92 -1.12 -10.24 1.28
C VAL A 92 -1.50 -8.97 0.53
N HIS A 93 -1.29 -7.80 1.16
CA HIS A 93 -1.67 -6.50 0.58
C HIS A 93 -0.77 -6.12 -0.61
N ARG A 94 0.53 -6.27 -0.49
CA ARG A 94 1.57 -6.05 -1.50
C ARG A 94 1.80 -4.59 -1.93
N ASP A 95 0.97 -3.64 -1.51
CA ASP A 95 1.07 -2.21 -1.87
C ASP A 95 0.75 -1.30 -0.68
N ILE A 96 1.30 -1.63 0.50
CA ILE A 96 1.20 -0.78 1.70
C ILE A 96 2.03 0.49 1.46
N LYS A 97 1.36 1.64 1.50
CA LYS A 97 1.94 2.97 1.34
C LYS A 97 0.99 4.02 1.91
N SER A 98 1.49 5.21 2.22
CA SER A 98 0.69 6.27 2.85
C SER A 98 -0.50 6.75 1.98
N GLN A 99 -0.43 6.58 0.66
CA GLN A 99 -1.54 6.87 -0.26
C GLN A 99 -2.71 5.88 -0.14
N ASN A 100 -2.43 4.61 0.23
CA ASN A 100 -3.43 3.54 0.38
C ASN A 100 -3.93 3.40 1.82
N ILE A 101 -3.70 4.41 2.64
CA ILE A 101 -4.15 4.48 4.03
C ILE A 101 -4.96 5.74 4.20
N MET A 102 -6.25 5.60 4.51
CA MET A 102 -7.15 6.71 4.79
C MET A 102 -7.17 7.02 6.29
N VAL A 103 -7.22 8.29 6.63
CA VAL A 103 -7.42 8.79 7.99
C VAL A 103 -8.78 9.47 8.02
N THR A 104 -9.69 8.93 8.82
CA THR A 104 -11.05 9.46 8.97
C THR A 104 -11.05 10.74 9.83
N ARG A 105 -12.18 11.48 9.85
CA ARG A 105 -12.30 12.69 10.67
C ARG A 105 -12.19 12.45 12.17
N ASP A 106 -12.52 11.24 12.63
CA ASP A 106 -12.38 10.81 14.02
C ASP A 106 -11.02 10.14 14.32
N ASP A 107 -10.00 10.43 13.50
CA ASP A 107 -8.60 10.03 13.67
C ASP A 107 -8.38 8.51 13.67
N ARG A 108 -9.17 7.76 12.88
CA ARG A 108 -9.04 6.31 12.67
C ARG A 108 -8.44 5.99 11.33
N ILE A 109 -7.73 4.87 11.29
CA ILE A 109 -7.13 4.34 10.07
C ILE A 109 -8.10 3.41 9.34
N LYS A 110 -8.12 3.54 8.02
CA LYS A 110 -8.74 2.60 7.08
C LYS A 110 -7.75 2.25 5.97
N VAL A 111 -7.31 0.99 5.93
CA VAL A 111 -6.45 0.49 4.84
C VAL A 111 -7.33 0.16 3.64
N THR A 112 -6.93 0.63 2.46
CA THR A 112 -7.65 0.43 1.19
C THR A 112 -6.75 -0.24 0.15
N ASP A 113 -7.33 -0.65 -0.99
CA ASP A 113 -6.62 -1.15 -2.17
C ASP A 113 -5.78 -2.43 -1.94
N PHE A 114 -6.35 -3.41 -1.21
CA PHE A 114 -5.74 -4.73 -1.05
C PHE A 114 -5.44 -5.40 -2.39
N GLY A 115 -4.19 -5.35 -2.84
CA GLY A 115 -3.63 -6.15 -3.95
C GLY A 115 -4.27 -6.00 -5.34
N ILE A 116 -5.39 -5.25 -5.44
CA ILE A 116 -6.25 -5.18 -6.62
C ILE A 116 -5.51 -4.57 -7.82
N ALA A 117 -4.61 -3.61 -7.58
CA ALA A 117 -3.90 -2.89 -8.65
C ALA A 117 -2.76 -3.71 -9.30
N ARG A 118 -2.20 -4.73 -8.62
CA ARG A 118 -1.08 -5.54 -9.15
C ARG A 118 -1.50 -6.70 -10.04
N VAL A 119 -2.78 -6.88 -10.24
CA VAL A 119 -3.28 -7.80 -11.28
C VAL A 119 -2.86 -7.31 -12.67
N ALA A 120 -2.68 -5.99 -12.84
CA ALA A 120 -2.32 -5.38 -14.10
C ALA A 120 -0.85 -5.56 -14.50
N ASP A 121 0.06 -5.72 -13.54
CA ASP A 121 1.51 -5.65 -13.80
C ASP A 121 2.25 -6.95 -13.47
N ASN A 122 2.12 -7.95 -14.33
CA ASN A 122 3.13 -9.02 -14.44
C ASN A 122 4.36 -8.56 -15.24
N THR A 123 4.51 -7.28 -15.51
CA THR A 123 5.62 -6.70 -16.26
C THR A 123 6.56 -5.93 -15.33
N THR A 124 7.83 -6.29 -15.45
CA THR A 124 9.05 -5.62 -14.94
C THR A 124 8.86 -4.15 -14.55
N VAL A 125 9.56 -3.73 -13.49
CA VAL A 125 9.68 -2.40 -12.84
C VAL A 125 9.75 -1.17 -13.81
N THR A 126 9.54 -1.34 -15.11
CA THR A 126 9.89 -0.37 -16.15
C THR A 126 8.73 0.41 -16.78
N ALA A 127 7.47 0.22 -16.42
CA ALA A 127 6.43 0.70 -17.34
C ALA A 127 5.13 1.31 -16.82
N THR A 128 5.06 2.12 -15.76
CA THR A 128 3.95 3.12 -15.67
C THR A 128 4.18 4.13 -14.55
N ASN A 129 3.64 5.37 -14.69
CA ASN A 129 3.68 6.41 -13.65
C ASN A 129 3.09 5.97 -12.29
N ALA A 130 2.22 4.95 -12.26
CA ALA A 130 1.67 4.37 -11.03
C ALA A 130 2.72 3.56 -10.25
N VAL A 131 3.69 2.94 -10.93
CA VAL A 131 4.81 2.21 -10.31
C VAL A 131 5.80 3.20 -9.70
N MET A 132 5.95 4.42 -10.25
CA MET A 132 6.92 5.41 -9.78
C MET A 132 6.76 5.77 -8.30
N GLY A 133 5.54 5.93 -7.80
CA GLY A 133 5.31 6.27 -6.38
C GLY A 133 5.42 5.07 -5.43
N SER A 134 5.08 3.86 -5.88
CA SER A 134 5.03 2.67 -5.02
C SER A 134 6.41 2.07 -4.74
N VAL A 135 7.42 2.30 -5.59
CA VAL A 135 8.76 1.72 -5.43
C VAL A 135 9.44 2.11 -4.11
N HIS A 136 9.12 3.28 -3.57
CA HIS A 136 9.66 3.78 -2.31
C HIS A 136 9.26 2.93 -1.09
N TYR A 137 8.19 2.14 -1.21
CA TYR A 137 7.67 1.28 -0.15
C TYR A 137 7.92 -0.21 -0.41
N PHE A 138 8.57 -0.56 -1.53
CA PHE A 138 8.84 -1.96 -1.87
C PHE A 138 9.76 -2.61 -0.85
N SER A 139 9.42 -3.84 -0.48
CA SER A 139 10.36 -4.70 0.22
C SER A 139 11.51 -5.14 -0.69
N PRO A 140 12.66 -5.55 -0.13
CA PRO A 140 13.79 -6.04 -0.92
C PRO A 140 13.43 -7.16 -1.88
N GLU A 141 12.55 -8.09 -1.48
CA GLU A 141 12.06 -9.18 -2.33
C GLU A 141 11.16 -8.67 -3.47
N GLN A 142 10.36 -7.63 -3.24
CA GLN A 142 9.59 -6.99 -4.31
C GLN A 142 10.49 -6.29 -5.31
N ALA A 143 11.50 -5.56 -4.83
CA ALA A 143 12.47 -4.88 -5.68
C ALA A 143 13.29 -5.86 -6.54
N ARG A 144 13.53 -7.09 -6.06
CA ARG A 144 14.19 -8.18 -6.82
C ARG A 144 13.23 -8.97 -7.71
N GLY A 145 11.93 -8.71 -7.70
CA GLY A 145 10.95 -9.54 -8.41
C GLY A 145 10.81 -10.97 -7.84
N ALA A 146 11.21 -11.17 -6.58
CA ALA A 146 11.13 -12.45 -5.90
C ALA A 146 9.73 -12.73 -5.34
N LYS A 147 9.54 -13.94 -4.76
CA LYS A 147 8.25 -14.31 -4.15
C LYS A 147 7.93 -13.40 -2.96
N VAL A 148 6.77 -12.78 -3.02
CA VAL A 148 6.23 -11.86 -2.01
C VAL A 148 5.31 -12.62 -1.05
N ASP A 149 5.48 -12.41 0.25
CA ASP A 149 4.61 -12.92 1.30
C ASP A 149 4.23 -11.81 2.31
N ASN A 150 3.62 -12.19 3.44
CA ASN A 150 3.18 -11.26 4.48
C ASN A 150 4.31 -10.39 5.08
N ARG A 151 5.56 -10.83 5.04
CA ARG A 151 6.72 -10.06 5.53
C ARG A 151 6.96 -8.81 4.70
N SER A 152 6.60 -8.84 3.41
CA SER A 152 6.70 -7.66 2.54
C SER A 152 5.79 -6.52 3.01
N ASP A 153 4.56 -6.82 3.46
CA ASP A 153 3.66 -5.82 4.02
C ASP A 153 4.22 -5.22 5.32
N ILE A 154 4.87 -6.04 6.16
CA ILE A 154 5.48 -5.57 7.41
C ILE A 154 6.68 -4.65 7.12
N TYR A 155 7.49 -4.98 6.11
CA TYR A 155 8.56 -4.09 5.66
C TYR A 155 8.00 -2.73 5.20
N SER A 156 6.99 -2.76 4.33
CA SER A 156 6.34 -1.54 3.82
C SER A 156 5.70 -0.72 4.94
N LEU A 157 5.12 -1.37 5.98
CA LEU A 157 4.63 -0.70 7.18
C LEU A 157 5.76 0.01 7.94
N GLY A 158 6.96 -0.58 8.00
CA GLY A 158 8.16 0.06 8.55
C GLY A 158 8.53 1.34 7.80
N ILE A 159 8.45 1.33 6.45
CA ILE A 159 8.66 2.53 5.63
C ILE A 159 7.59 3.61 5.93
N VAL A 160 6.32 3.21 6.05
CA VAL A 160 5.22 4.14 6.40
C VAL A 160 5.44 4.74 7.79
N LEU A 161 5.88 3.95 8.78
CA LEU A 161 6.20 4.44 10.11
C LEU A 161 7.36 5.46 10.08
N PHE A 162 8.41 5.15 9.33
CA PHE A 162 9.53 6.09 9.13
C PHE A 162 9.02 7.41 8.52
N GLU A 163 8.19 7.34 7.48
CA GLU A 163 7.61 8.52 6.83
C GLU A 163 6.73 9.33 7.80
N MET A 164 5.88 8.69 8.59
CA MET A 164 5.08 9.37 9.62
C MET A 164 5.93 10.12 10.64
N LEU A 165 7.02 9.51 11.10
CA LEU A 165 7.89 10.07 12.14
C LEU A 165 8.78 11.19 11.62
N THR A 166 9.23 11.12 10.37
CA THR A 166 10.26 12.03 9.82
C THR A 166 9.72 13.02 8.79
N GLY A 167 8.53 12.77 8.21
CA GLY A 167 7.98 13.49 7.07
C GLY A 167 8.70 13.19 5.75
N ARG A 168 9.59 12.18 5.73
CA ARG A 168 10.43 11.83 4.57
C ARG A 168 10.44 10.33 4.34
N LEU A 169 10.70 9.93 3.11
CA LEU A 169 10.98 8.54 2.78
C LEU A 169 12.42 8.17 3.15
N PRO A 170 12.69 6.94 3.60
CA PRO A 170 14.05 6.52 3.97
C PRO A 170 14.98 6.42 2.76
N PHE A 171 14.42 6.09 1.59
CA PHE A 171 15.15 5.99 0.33
C PHE A 171 14.44 6.82 -0.73
N ASP A 172 15.19 7.74 -1.33
CA ASP A 172 14.71 8.63 -2.39
C ASP A 172 15.84 8.87 -3.41
N ALA A 173 15.52 8.89 -4.69
CA ALA A 173 16.46 9.09 -5.78
C ALA A 173 15.73 9.57 -7.05
N ASP A 174 16.47 10.10 -8.01
CA ASP A 174 15.94 10.69 -9.25
C ASP A 174 15.18 9.69 -10.14
N ASN A 175 15.39 8.40 -9.95
CA ASN A 175 14.70 7.37 -10.74
C ASN A 175 14.31 6.14 -9.91
N PRO A 176 13.23 5.43 -10.29
CA PRO A 176 12.71 4.27 -9.55
C PRO A 176 13.69 3.10 -9.43
N VAL A 177 14.58 2.91 -10.40
CA VAL A 177 15.55 1.81 -10.37
C VAL A 177 16.57 2.04 -9.25
N SER A 178 17.03 3.29 -9.09
CA SER A 178 17.94 3.65 -7.99
C SER A 178 17.28 3.44 -6.63
N VAL A 179 16.00 3.83 -6.47
CA VAL A 179 15.25 3.57 -5.23
C VAL A 179 15.13 2.07 -4.97
N ALA A 180 14.78 1.26 -5.99
CA ALA A 180 14.71 -0.19 -5.85
C ALA A 180 16.06 -0.82 -5.45
N LEU A 181 17.17 -0.32 -5.98
CA LEU A 181 18.52 -0.76 -5.59
C LEU A 181 18.83 -0.39 -4.12
N MET A 182 18.43 0.81 -3.67
CA MET A 182 18.58 1.20 -2.26
C MET A 182 17.79 0.28 -1.33
N GLN A 183 16.57 -0.10 -1.68
CA GLN A 183 15.77 -1.07 -0.90
C GLN A 183 16.47 -2.43 -0.73
N VAL A 184 17.32 -2.81 -1.71
CA VAL A 184 18.01 -4.09 -1.72
C VAL A 184 19.37 -4.05 -0.99
N GLN A 185 20.08 -2.94 -1.12
CA GLN A 185 21.51 -2.85 -0.79
C GLN A 185 21.83 -1.92 0.36
N SER A 186 20.98 -0.91 0.62
CA SER A 186 21.27 0.09 1.64
C SER A 186 20.75 -0.34 3.01
N GLN A 187 21.43 0.10 4.05
CA GLN A 187 20.94 -0.02 5.42
C GLN A 187 19.81 0.98 5.65
N MET A 188 18.72 0.53 6.29
CA MET A 188 17.62 1.42 6.69
C MET A 188 18.16 2.51 7.64
N PRO A 189 17.98 3.82 7.31
CA PRO A 189 18.36 4.88 8.21
C PRO A 189 17.46 4.88 9.44
N LYS A 190 17.97 5.40 10.55
CA LYS A 190 17.18 5.53 11.79
C LYS A 190 16.39 6.83 11.78
N PRO A 191 15.11 6.85 12.22
CA PRO A 191 14.38 8.11 12.39
C PRO A 191 15.12 9.13 13.28
N SER A 192 15.85 8.67 14.29
CA SER A 192 16.68 9.51 15.18
C SER A 192 17.81 10.24 14.46
N ASP A 193 18.25 9.79 13.28
CA ASP A 193 19.25 10.49 12.47
C ASP A 193 18.70 11.81 11.90
N TYR A 194 17.37 11.90 11.76
CA TYR A 194 16.66 13.06 11.21
C TYR A 194 15.96 13.88 12.28
N ILE A 195 15.50 13.26 13.36
CA ILE A 195 14.71 13.88 14.42
C ILE A 195 15.33 13.58 15.78
N LYS A 196 16.04 14.57 16.32
CA LYS A 196 16.79 14.45 17.59
C LYS A 196 15.92 14.15 18.83
N SER A 197 14.62 14.40 18.78
CA SER A 197 13.70 14.15 19.88
C SER A 197 13.17 12.72 19.93
N ILE A 198 13.45 11.89 18.93
CA ILE A 198 13.02 10.48 18.92
C ILE A 198 14.01 9.64 19.72
N ASP A 199 13.49 8.85 20.67
CA ASP A 199 14.28 7.90 21.44
C ASP A 199 14.94 6.86 20.49
N PRO A 200 16.26 6.68 20.52
CA PRO A 200 16.96 5.74 19.66
C PRO A 200 16.80 4.26 20.07
N SER A 201 16.09 3.95 21.15
CA SER A 201 15.86 2.59 21.67
C SER A 201 14.89 1.74 20.85
#